data_d42e3eb4723864a35b4fcb37f667007e
#
_entry.id   d42e3eb4723864a35b4fcb37f667007e
#
_cell.length_a   1.000
_cell.length_b   1.000
_cell.length_c   1.000
_cell.angle_alpha   90.00
_cell.angle_beta   90.00
_cell.angle_gamma   90.00
#
_symmetry.space_group_name_H-M   'P 1'
#
loop_
_entity.id
_entity.type
_entity.pdbx_description
1 polymer ?
#
loop_
_entity_poly.entity_id
_entity_poly.type
_entity_poly.pdbx_seq_one_letter_code
_entity_poly.pdbx_strand_id
1 'polypeptide(L)'
;MGLELIKEINQLWGPVYPYLARHIEELYGRREGTAIEIGPFAGVIFSLIEEGIGDRFVIASFPFGMGAFFIEQAKEAGATGKIEVVDTDPSLSGIEEKSVDLAVFRGAFFFPSLFDADLAAVYRVLKPGGLAFVGGGFGKYTPDSVISHLGKRSRDLNLQLGKVEISEQVLRRQIGESRIPVHAEVIDEGGLWVVIKK
;
A
#
# COMPACT_ATOMS: atom_id res chain seq x y z
N MET A 1 -5.45 15.71 14.57
CA MET A 1 -6.70 15.38 13.81
C MET A 1 -6.42 14.46 12.64
N GLY A 2 -5.41 14.71 11.79
CA GLY A 2 -5.12 13.83 10.64
C GLY A 2 -4.72 12.40 11.00
N LEU A 3 -3.83 12.20 11.98
CA LEU A 3 -3.37 10.87 12.39
C LEU A 3 -4.50 9.98 12.91
N GLU A 4 -5.44 10.51 13.68
CA GLU A 4 -6.55 9.72 14.21
C GLU A 4 -7.52 9.27 13.09
N LEU A 5 -7.76 10.13 12.08
CA LEU A 5 -8.53 9.75 10.91
C LEU A 5 -7.82 8.63 10.10
N ILE A 6 -6.50 8.71 9.95
CA ILE A 6 -5.72 7.68 9.26
C ILE A 6 -5.81 6.34 10.01
N LYS A 7 -5.69 6.35 11.34
CA LYS A 7 -5.83 5.13 12.16
C LYS A 7 -7.23 4.54 12.02
N GLU A 8 -8.28 5.37 12.09
CA GLU A 8 -9.67 4.93 11.92
C GLU A 8 -9.88 4.32 10.53
N ILE A 9 -9.33 4.92 9.47
CA ILE A 9 -9.39 4.36 8.12
C ILE A 9 -8.71 2.98 8.07
N ASN A 10 -7.51 2.84 8.63
CA ASN A 10 -6.81 1.55 8.64
C ASN A 10 -7.62 0.45 9.35
N GLN A 11 -8.19 0.76 10.51
CA GLN A 11 -9.03 -0.18 11.25
C GLN A 11 -10.31 -0.54 10.48
N LEU A 12 -10.97 0.46 9.88
CA LEU A 12 -12.17 0.25 9.07
C LEU A 12 -11.92 -0.67 7.88
N TRP A 13 -10.72 -0.58 7.27
CA TRP A 13 -10.37 -1.37 6.08
C TRP A 13 -9.92 -2.80 6.37
N GLY A 14 -9.78 -3.19 7.64
CA GLY A 14 -9.39 -4.55 8.04
C GLY A 14 -10.08 -5.67 7.27
N PRO A 15 -11.42 -5.66 7.12
CA PRO A 15 -12.15 -6.69 6.36
C PRO A 15 -11.80 -6.79 4.86
N VAL A 16 -11.14 -5.78 4.29
CA VAL A 16 -10.72 -5.77 2.86
C VAL A 16 -9.36 -6.45 2.67
N TYR A 17 -8.50 -6.39 3.67
CA TYR A 17 -7.11 -6.80 3.52
C TYR A 17 -6.89 -8.24 3.07
N PRO A 18 -7.63 -9.26 3.52
CA PRO A 18 -7.48 -10.62 3.02
C PRO A 18 -7.75 -10.74 1.51
N TYR A 19 -8.74 -10.01 1.01
CA TYR A 19 -9.07 -10.01 -0.42
C TYR A 19 -8.05 -9.26 -1.26
N LEU A 20 -7.48 -8.19 -0.70
CA LEU A 20 -6.37 -7.45 -1.32
C LEU A 20 -5.11 -8.32 -1.37
N ALA A 21 -4.79 -9.03 -0.29
CA ALA A 21 -3.66 -9.95 -0.24
C ALA A 21 -3.77 -11.03 -1.32
N ARG A 22 -4.97 -11.58 -1.55
CA ARG A 22 -5.23 -12.53 -2.64
C ARG A 22 -5.01 -11.92 -4.03
N HIS A 23 -5.42 -10.67 -4.25
CA HIS A 23 -5.15 -9.98 -5.52
C HIS A 23 -3.65 -9.76 -5.74
N ILE A 24 -2.94 -9.37 -4.68
CA ILE A 24 -1.49 -9.20 -4.70
C ILE A 24 -0.79 -10.52 -4.97
N GLU A 25 -1.22 -11.63 -4.34
CA GLU A 25 -0.67 -12.98 -4.58
C GLU A 25 -0.75 -13.37 -6.06
N GLU A 26 -1.90 -13.14 -6.70
CA GLU A 26 -2.08 -13.41 -8.12
C GLU A 26 -1.09 -12.64 -9.00
N LEU A 27 -0.88 -11.34 -8.70
CA LEU A 27 0.03 -10.49 -9.46
C LEU A 27 1.51 -10.81 -9.20
N TYR A 28 1.83 -11.11 -7.95
CA TYR A 28 3.19 -11.40 -7.50
C TYR A 28 3.67 -12.77 -7.96
N GLY A 29 2.80 -13.77 -7.98
CA GLY A 29 3.04 -15.10 -8.54
C GLY A 29 4.05 -15.96 -7.79
N ARG A 30 4.51 -15.55 -6.62
CA ARG A 30 5.44 -16.29 -5.75
C ARG A 30 5.16 -16.01 -4.29
N ARG A 31 5.76 -16.77 -3.37
CA ARG A 31 5.48 -16.68 -1.93
C ARG A 31 6.68 -16.26 -1.08
N GLU A 32 7.89 -16.24 -1.64
CA GLU A 32 9.12 -15.85 -0.95
C GLU A 32 9.50 -14.39 -1.21
N GLY A 33 10.39 -13.86 -0.40
CA GLY A 33 11.03 -12.57 -0.56
C GLY A 33 10.62 -11.54 0.49
N THR A 34 11.17 -10.33 0.36
CA THR A 34 10.89 -9.18 1.23
C THR A 34 9.68 -8.43 0.72
N ALA A 35 8.60 -8.40 1.52
CA ALA A 35 7.42 -7.59 1.29
C ALA A 35 7.48 -6.29 2.09
N ILE A 36 7.20 -5.15 1.46
CA ILE A 36 7.09 -3.85 2.12
C ILE A 36 5.72 -3.23 1.86
N GLU A 37 5.09 -2.71 2.90
CA GLU A 37 3.92 -1.83 2.75
C GLU A 37 4.31 -0.39 3.09
N ILE A 38 3.97 0.54 2.20
CA ILE A 38 4.47 1.91 2.20
C ILE A 38 3.36 2.87 2.62
N GLY A 39 3.69 3.80 3.50
CA GLY A 39 2.88 4.95 3.83
C GLY A 39 1.93 4.77 5.00
N PRO A 40 0.94 5.67 5.09
CA PRO A 40 0.05 5.75 6.25
C PRO A 40 -1.10 4.72 6.22
N PHE A 41 -1.36 4.11 5.07
CA PHE A 41 -2.49 3.18 4.91
C PHE A 41 -2.03 1.72 4.86
N ALA A 42 -1.07 1.35 5.70
CA ALA A 42 -0.59 -0.02 5.82
C ALA A 42 -1.56 -0.89 6.65
N GLY A 43 -1.62 -2.17 6.32
CA GLY A 43 -2.49 -3.15 6.99
C GLY A 43 -2.66 -4.44 6.19
N VAL A 44 -2.53 -4.40 4.88
CA VAL A 44 -2.60 -5.61 4.04
C VAL A 44 -1.41 -6.53 4.31
N ILE A 45 -0.30 -5.99 4.78
CA ILE A 45 0.90 -6.76 5.13
C ILE A 45 0.62 -7.81 6.20
N PHE A 46 -0.31 -7.58 7.13
CA PHE A 46 -0.70 -8.58 8.12
C PHE A 46 -1.39 -9.78 7.45
N SER A 47 -2.24 -9.54 6.46
CA SER A 47 -2.84 -10.61 5.65
C SER A 47 -1.80 -11.32 4.77
N LEU A 48 -0.78 -10.63 4.25
CA LEU A 48 0.33 -11.28 3.56
C LEU A 48 1.11 -12.23 4.49
N ILE A 49 1.31 -11.84 5.76
CA ILE A 49 1.94 -12.70 6.78
C ILE A 49 1.09 -13.94 7.06
N GLU A 50 -0.22 -13.78 7.23
CA GLU A 50 -1.16 -14.87 7.50
C GLU A 50 -1.21 -15.88 6.35
N GLU A 51 -1.21 -15.39 5.10
CA GLU A 51 -1.23 -16.21 3.89
C GLU A 51 0.15 -16.77 3.50
N GLY A 52 1.22 -16.39 4.20
CA GLY A 52 2.59 -16.83 3.92
C GLY A 52 3.13 -16.29 2.58
N ILE A 53 2.83 -15.04 2.27
CA ILE A 53 3.29 -14.35 1.06
C ILE A 53 4.43 -13.41 1.46
N GLY A 54 5.64 -13.90 1.42
CA GLY A 54 6.88 -13.25 1.84
C GLY A 54 7.57 -13.96 3.00
N ASP A 55 8.86 -13.66 3.19
CA ASP A 55 9.70 -14.18 4.28
C ASP A 55 10.10 -13.07 5.28
N ARG A 56 10.24 -11.85 4.79
CA ARG A 56 10.54 -10.65 5.56
C ARG A 56 9.51 -9.57 5.28
N PHE A 57 9.04 -8.91 6.34
CA PHE A 57 7.96 -7.94 6.25
C PHE A 57 8.39 -6.61 6.85
N VAL A 58 8.15 -5.53 6.11
CA VAL A 58 8.51 -4.16 6.50
C VAL A 58 7.32 -3.23 6.31
N ILE A 59 7.05 -2.36 7.27
CA ILE A 59 6.20 -1.18 7.06
C ILE A 59 7.11 0.05 6.99
N ALA A 60 7.15 0.69 5.83
CA ALA A 60 7.80 1.99 5.63
C ALA A 60 6.81 3.09 5.99
N SER A 61 6.88 3.55 7.24
CA SER A 61 5.87 4.36 7.90
C SER A 61 6.08 5.85 7.72
N PHE A 62 5.06 6.56 7.33
CA PHE A 62 4.93 8.03 7.39
C PHE A 62 3.44 8.43 7.42
N PRO A 63 3.08 9.66 7.84
CA PRO A 63 3.94 10.68 8.45
C PRO A 63 4.42 10.26 9.83
N PHE A 64 5.36 11.03 10.39
CA PHE A 64 5.89 10.78 11.74
C PHE A 64 4.77 10.53 12.77
N GLY A 65 4.98 9.51 13.61
CA GLY A 65 4.00 9.07 14.62
C GLY A 65 3.11 7.91 14.18
N MET A 66 3.09 7.53 12.89
CA MET A 66 2.36 6.34 12.44
C MET A 66 3.07 5.03 12.81
N GLY A 67 4.39 5.03 12.94
CA GLY A 67 5.16 3.82 13.30
C GLY A 67 4.69 3.18 14.60
N ALA A 68 4.44 3.98 15.65
CA ALA A 68 3.93 3.48 16.90
C ALA A 68 2.55 2.79 16.76
N PHE A 69 1.67 3.31 15.91
CA PHE A 69 0.39 2.69 15.60
C PHE A 69 0.58 1.32 14.95
N PHE A 70 1.46 1.20 13.96
CA PHE A 70 1.71 -0.08 13.28
C PHE A 70 2.39 -1.11 14.18
N ILE A 71 3.23 -0.68 15.12
CA ILE A 71 3.79 -1.57 16.16
C ILE A 71 2.67 -2.16 17.03
N GLU A 72 1.69 -1.36 17.45
CA GLU A 72 0.53 -1.87 18.19
C GLU A 72 -0.34 -2.80 17.33
N GLN A 73 -0.60 -2.44 16.08
CA GLN A 73 -1.33 -3.32 15.14
C GLN A 73 -0.60 -4.67 14.96
N ALA A 74 0.74 -4.67 14.88
CA ALA A 74 1.53 -5.89 14.81
C ALA A 74 1.37 -6.78 16.05
N LYS A 75 1.26 -6.19 17.23
CA LYS A 75 0.98 -6.92 18.48
C LYS A 75 -0.42 -7.54 18.46
N GLU A 76 -1.43 -6.75 18.10
CA GLU A 76 -2.82 -7.20 18.01
C GLU A 76 -2.98 -8.34 17.00
N ALA A 77 -2.26 -8.28 15.86
CA ALA A 77 -2.25 -9.31 14.82
C ALA A 77 -1.36 -10.52 15.15
N GLY A 78 -0.69 -10.57 16.32
CA GLY A 78 0.25 -11.64 16.65
C GLY A 78 1.48 -11.71 15.73
N ALA A 79 1.83 -10.61 15.09
CA ALA A 79 2.94 -10.47 14.15
C ALA A 79 4.20 -9.84 14.78
N THR A 80 4.25 -9.71 16.11
CA THR A 80 5.41 -9.19 16.85
C THR A 80 6.66 -10.01 16.51
N GLY A 81 7.73 -9.33 16.10
CA GLY A 81 8.99 -9.95 15.69
C GLY A 81 9.01 -10.51 14.26
N LYS A 82 7.87 -10.53 13.57
CA LYS A 82 7.80 -10.90 12.15
C LYS A 82 7.86 -9.68 11.23
N ILE A 83 7.56 -8.50 11.75
CA ILE A 83 7.48 -7.26 10.98
C ILE A 83 8.42 -6.20 11.55
N GLU A 84 9.12 -5.53 10.67
CA GLU A 84 9.93 -4.35 10.95
C GLU A 84 9.15 -3.09 10.60
N VAL A 85 9.11 -2.12 11.49
CA VAL A 85 8.50 -0.81 11.21
C VAL A 85 9.60 0.23 11.13
N VAL A 86 9.74 0.87 9.98
CA VAL A 86 10.77 1.87 9.68
C VAL A 86 10.09 3.21 9.47
N ASP A 87 10.37 4.19 10.31
CA ASP A 87 9.93 5.56 10.07
C ASP A 87 10.76 6.16 8.92
N THR A 88 10.08 6.66 7.90
CA THR A 88 10.69 7.19 6.68
C THR A 88 9.84 8.35 6.12
N ASP A 89 10.04 8.67 4.87
CA ASP A 89 9.30 9.64 4.07
C ASP A 89 8.90 9.05 2.71
N PRO A 90 8.14 9.75 1.86
CA PRO A 90 7.78 9.25 0.54
C PRO A 90 8.95 8.91 -0.38
N SER A 91 10.15 9.46 -0.14
CA SER A 91 11.36 9.12 -0.90
C SER A 91 11.98 7.78 -0.47
N LEU A 92 11.46 7.14 0.59
CA LEU A 92 11.96 5.87 1.13
C LEU A 92 13.45 5.94 1.48
N SER A 93 13.90 7.06 2.05
CA SER A 93 15.32 7.32 2.36
C SER A 93 15.93 6.32 3.34
N GLY A 94 15.10 5.71 4.21
CA GLY A 94 15.51 4.67 5.16
C GLY A 94 15.49 3.23 4.60
N ILE A 95 15.10 3.03 3.34
CA ILE A 95 14.98 1.71 2.72
C ILE A 95 16.11 1.50 1.71
N GLU A 96 16.83 0.38 1.88
CA GLU A 96 17.96 0.00 1.04
C GLU A 96 17.52 -0.23 -0.42
N GLU A 97 18.37 0.22 -1.36
CA GLU A 97 18.13 -0.02 -2.79
C GLU A 97 18.17 -1.51 -3.12
N LYS A 98 17.29 -1.93 -4.03
CA LYS A 98 17.21 -3.33 -4.52
C LYS A 98 17.11 -4.35 -3.37
N SER A 99 16.36 -4.00 -2.32
CA SER A 99 16.15 -4.85 -1.14
C SER A 99 14.76 -5.50 -1.09
N VAL A 100 13.81 -5.02 -1.89
CA VAL A 100 12.39 -5.35 -1.83
C VAL A 100 11.97 -6.21 -3.02
N ASP A 101 11.25 -7.30 -2.75
CA ASP A 101 10.69 -8.18 -3.77
C ASP A 101 9.24 -7.80 -4.11
N LEU A 102 8.46 -7.38 -3.11
CA LEU A 102 7.07 -6.94 -3.23
C LEU A 102 6.86 -5.62 -2.49
N ALA A 103 6.46 -4.56 -3.20
CA ALA A 103 6.09 -3.29 -2.60
C ALA A 103 4.58 -3.03 -2.77
N VAL A 104 3.89 -2.66 -1.69
CA VAL A 104 2.49 -2.27 -1.70
C VAL A 104 2.39 -0.83 -1.20
N PHE A 105 1.77 0.05 -1.99
CA PHE A 105 1.59 1.45 -1.59
C PHE A 105 0.14 1.88 -1.81
N ARG A 106 -0.67 1.74 -0.78
CA ARG A 106 -2.08 2.11 -0.81
C ARG A 106 -2.29 3.60 -0.60
N GLY A 107 -3.28 4.16 -1.29
CA GLY A 107 -3.61 5.58 -1.21
C GLY A 107 -2.63 6.51 -1.93
N ALA A 108 -1.65 5.98 -2.64
CA ALA A 108 -0.49 6.68 -3.20
C ALA A 108 -0.82 7.96 -3.97
N PHE A 109 -1.90 8.00 -4.71
CA PHE A 109 -2.24 9.12 -5.60
C PHE A 109 -3.44 9.94 -5.12
N PHE A 110 -4.12 9.46 -4.09
CA PHE A 110 -5.43 9.97 -3.71
C PHE A 110 -5.40 11.00 -2.59
N PHE A 111 -4.26 11.23 -1.95
CA PHE A 111 -4.12 12.12 -0.80
C PHE A 111 -2.97 13.12 -0.97
N PRO A 112 -2.99 13.98 -2.00
CA PRO A 112 -1.88 14.90 -2.28
C PRO A 112 -1.68 15.97 -1.19
N SER A 113 -2.65 16.16 -0.31
CA SER A 113 -2.51 17.01 0.88
C SER A 113 -1.69 16.37 2.00
N LEU A 114 -1.48 15.06 1.97
CA LEU A 114 -0.69 14.33 2.98
C LEU A 114 0.72 14.04 2.52
N PHE A 115 0.88 13.64 1.25
CA PHE A 115 2.17 13.27 0.65
C PHE A 115 2.07 13.19 -0.86
N ASP A 116 3.21 13.31 -1.53
CA ASP A 116 3.38 13.00 -2.94
C ASP A 116 4.04 11.62 -3.07
N ALA A 117 3.44 10.71 -3.84
CA ALA A 117 3.98 9.38 -4.06
C ALA A 117 5.20 9.43 -4.99
N ASP A 118 6.36 9.02 -4.50
CA ASP A 118 7.59 8.94 -5.29
C ASP A 118 7.73 7.55 -5.94
N LEU A 119 7.25 7.41 -7.17
CA LEU A 119 7.37 6.15 -7.93
C LEU A 119 8.82 5.79 -8.26
N ALA A 120 9.71 6.79 -8.38
CA ALA A 120 11.13 6.53 -8.60
C ALA A 120 11.77 5.91 -7.36
N ALA A 121 11.39 6.37 -6.16
CA ALA A 121 11.82 5.76 -4.91
C ALA A 121 11.28 4.33 -4.76
N VAL A 122 10.00 4.10 -5.07
CA VAL A 122 9.43 2.74 -5.10
C VAL A 122 10.21 1.83 -6.05
N TYR A 123 10.48 2.30 -7.28
CA TYR A 123 11.27 1.55 -8.24
C TYR A 123 12.71 1.30 -7.76
N ARG A 124 13.34 2.28 -7.13
CA ARG A 124 14.71 2.19 -6.60
C ARG A 124 14.88 1.04 -5.62
N VAL A 125 13.95 0.89 -4.69
CA VAL A 125 14.02 -0.14 -3.63
C VAL A 125 13.68 -1.54 -4.14
N LEU A 126 12.96 -1.69 -5.27
CA LEU A 126 12.69 -3.01 -5.84
C LEU A 126 13.97 -3.71 -6.31
N LYS A 127 14.07 -5.01 -6.07
CA LYS A 127 15.05 -5.91 -6.69
C LYS A 127 14.74 -6.13 -8.17
N PRO A 128 15.70 -6.53 -8.99
CA PRO A 128 15.39 -7.13 -10.30
C PRO A 128 14.41 -8.32 -10.14
N GLY A 129 13.33 -8.33 -10.90
CA GLY A 129 12.21 -9.26 -10.76
C GLY A 129 11.23 -8.90 -9.64
N GLY A 130 11.41 -7.79 -8.96
CA GLY A 130 10.46 -7.29 -7.96
C GLY A 130 9.22 -6.65 -8.57
N LEU A 131 8.14 -6.61 -7.79
CA LEU A 131 6.84 -6.06 -8.16
C LEU A 131 6.41 -4.96 -7.18
N ALA A 132 5.87 -3.86 -7.70
CA ALA A 132 5.13 -2.91 -6.88
C ALA A 132 3.65 -2.84 -7.30
N PHE A 133 2.77 -2.79 -6.30
CA PHE A 133 1.33 -2.59 -6.42
C PHE A 133 0.96 -1.27 -5.74
N VAL A 134 0.72 -0.24 -6.54
CA VAL A 134 0.63 1.16 -6.08
C VAL A 134 -0.69 1.77 -6.51
N GLY A 135 -1.47 2.34 -5.59
CA GLY A 135 -2.75 2.94 -5.95
C GLY A 135 -3.79 2.85 -4.86
N GLY A 136 -5.04 2.57 -5.23
CA GLY A 136 -6.12 2.46 -4.25
C GLY A 136 -7.38 1.84 -4.80
N GLY A 137 -8.09 1.16 -3.91
CA GLY A 137 -9.31 0.45 -4.21
C GLY A 137 -9.47 -0.78 -3.32
N PHE A 138 -10.58 -1.47 -3.51
CA PHE A 138 -10.92 -2.66 -2.71
C PHE A 138 -10.20 -3.93 -3.19
N GLY A 139 -9.63 -3.89 -4.41
CA GLY A 139 -9.08 -5.07 -5.07
C GLY A 139 -10.14 -5.96 -5.71
N LYS A 140 -9.67 -6.80 -6.63
CA LYS A 140 -10.47 -7.65 -7.52
C LYS A 140 -11.41 -8.63 -6.79
N TYR A 141 -11.00 -9.12 -5.62
CA TYR A 141 -11.68 -10.21 -4.93
C TYR A 141 -12.59 -9.79 -3.77
N THR A 142 -12.66 -8.49 -3.45
CA THR A 142 -13.48 -8.02 -2.34
C THR A 142 -14.97 -8.13 -2.70
N PRO A 143 -15.79 -8.88 -1.91
CA PRO A 143 -17.21 -9.03 -2.18
C PRO A 143 -17.96 -7.71 -2.07
N ASP A 144 -19.03 -7.55 -2.89
CA ASP A 144 -19.89 -6.37 -2.86
C ASP A 144 -20.51 -6.11 -1.48
N SER A 145 -20.77 -7.16 -0.71
CA SER A 145 -21.28 -7.04 0.66
C SER A 145 -20.30 -6.35 1.59
N VAL A 146 -18.99 -6.62 1.47
CA VAL A 146 -17.93 -5.97 2.24
C VAL A 146 -17.79 -4.52 1.78
N ILE A 147 -17.78 -4.29 0.46
CA ILE A 147 -17.69 -2.93 -0.11
C ILE A 147 -18.89 -2.07 0.35
N SER A 148 -20.10 -2.60 0.29
CA SER A 148 -21.31 -1.88 0.68
C SER A 148 -21.33 -1.56 2.17
N HIS A 149 -20.87 -2.47 3.02
CA HIS A 149 -20.80 -2.27 4.48
C HIS A 149 -19.85 -1.13 4.84
N LEU A 150 -18.71 -1.05 4.17
CA LEU A 150 -17.67 -0.03 4.43
C LEU A 150 -17.93 1.29 3.70
N GLY A 151 -18.62 1.24 2.56
CA GLY A 151 -18.58 2.26 1.51
C GLY A 151 -18.90 3.68 1.99
N LYS A 152 -19.98 3.86 2.76
CA LYS A 152 -20.35 5.21 3.22
C LYS A 152 -19.33 5.74 4.22
N ARG A 153 -19.02 4.98 5.28
CA ARG A 153 -18.08 5.42 6.32
C ARG A 153 -16.69 5.68 5.75
N SER A 154 -16.21 4.77 4.90
CA SER A 154 -14.92 4.94 4.21
C SER A 154 -14.89 6.20 3.35
N ARG A 155 -15.95 6.47 2.59
CA ARG A 155 -16.06 7.69 1.78
C ARG A 155 -15.99 8.95 2.66
N ASP A 156 -16.78 9.00 3.74
CA ASP A 156 -16.85 10.15 4.62
C ASP A 156 -15.48 10.45 5.27
N LEU A 157 -14.79 9.42 5.78
CA LEU A 157 -13.44 9.55 6.36
C LEU A 157 -12.40 9.99 5.32
N ASN A 158 -12.44 9.39 4.14
CA ASN A 158 -11.52 9.73 3.07
C ASN A 158 -11.68 11.18 2.61
N LEU A 159 -12.93 11.67 2.49
CA LEU A 159 -13.20 13.08 2.16
C LEU A 159 -12.71 14.02 3.25
N GLN A 160 -12.92 13.69 4.53
CA GLN A 160 -12.41 14.48 5.65
C GLN A 160 -10.87 14.54 5.64
N LEU A 161 -10.20 13.49 5.16
CA LEU A 161 -8.75 13.43 5.04
C LEU A 161 -8.22 14.13 3.78
N GLY A 162 -9.10 14.61 2.91
CA GLY A 162 -8.72 15.33 1.70
C GLY A 162 -8.49 14.43 0.48
N LYS A 163 -9.15 13.26 0.44
CA LYS A 163 -9.09 12.40 -0.73
C LYS A 163 -9.57 13.13 -1.98
N VAL A 164 -8.78 13.02 -3.05
CA VAL A 164 -9.15 13.49 -4.40
C VAL A 164 -9.54 12.32 -5.30
N GLU A 165 -10.36 12.61 -6.30
CA GLU A 165 -10.62 11.65 -7.38
C GLU A 165 -9.56 11.80 -8.47
N ILE A 166 -9.06 10.68 -8.95
CA ILE A 166 -8.05 10.61 -10.01
C ILE A 166 -8.58 9.73 -11.12
N SER A 167 -8.55 10.24 -12.34
CA SER A 167 -8.84 9.44 -13.54
C SER A 167 -7.63 8.64 -13.98
N GLU A 168 -7.87 7.56 -14.71
CA GLU A 168 -6.81 6.77 -15.33
C GLU A 168 -5.88 7.63 -16.20
N GLN A 169 -6.43 8.59 -16.93
CA GLN A 169 -5.65 9.50 -17.78
C GLN A 169 -4.67 10.35 -16.96
N VAL A 170 -5.10 10.87 -15.81
CA VAL A 170 -4.23 11.63 -14.90
C VAL A 170 -3.14 10.72 -14.35
N LEU A 171 -3.50 9.49 -13.94
CA LEU A 171 -2.54 8.53 -13.43
C LEU A 171 -1.49 8.14 -14.46
N ARG A 172 -1.88 7.85 -15.70
CA ARG A 172 -0.94 7.56 -16.79
C ARG A 172 0.02 8.72 -17.06
N ARG A 173 -0.44 9.97 -16.95
CA ARG A 173 0.43 11.14 -17.06
C ARG A 173 1.45 11.19 -15.92
N GLN A 174 1.01 11.01 -14.67
CA GLN A 174 1.91 11.00 -13.50
C GLN A 174 2.98 9.89 -13.61
N ILE A 175 2.60 8.71 -14.10
CA ILE A 175 3.55 7.62 -14.38
C ILE A 175 4.58 8.07 -15.42
N GLY A 176 4.15 8.69 -16.51
CA GLY A 176 5.07 9.20 -17.54
C GLY A 176 6.04 10.27 -17.02
N GLU A 177 5.57 11.13 -16.13
CA GLU A 177 6.37 12.17 -15.48
C GLU A 177 7.38 11.60 -14.46
N SER A 178 7.10 10.45 -13.86
CA SER A 178 7.95 9.80 -12.86
C SER A 178 9.29 9.27 -13.42
N ARG A 179 9.40 9.13 -14.75
CA ARG A 179 10.60 8.69 -15.47
C ARG A 179 11.18 7.35 -14.99
N ILE A 180 10.35 6.46 -14.47
CA ILE A 180 10.80 5.10 -14.17
C ILE A 180 11.19 4.38 -15.47
N PRO A 181 12.31 3.63 -15.49
CA PRO A 181 12.87 3.07 -16.74
C PRO A 181 12.19 1.77 -17.19
N VAL A 182 10.98 1.49 -16.72
CA VAL A 182 10.20 0.29 -17.05
C VAL A 182 8.77 0.66 -17.38
N HIS A 183 8.10 -0.24 -18.10
CA HIS A 183 6.67 -0.10 -18.30
C HIS A 183 5.91 -0.34 -16.99
N ALA A 184 5.01 0.60 -16.66
CA ALA A 184 4.07 0.46 -15.57
C ALA A 184 2.67 0.24 -16.16
N GLU A 185 2.02 -0.83 -15.74
CA GLU A 185 0.67 -1.17 -16.16
C GLU A 185 -0.34 -0.50 -15.23
N VAL A 186 -1.37 0.12 -15.81
CA VAL A 186 -2.53 0.62 -15.06
C VAL A 186 -3.63 -0.40 -15.16
N ILE A 187 -4.11 -0.88 -14.03
CA ILE A 187 -5.23 -1.81 -13.93
C ILE A 187 -6.36 -1.17 -13.12
N ASP A 188 -7.61 -1.49 -13.47
CA ASP A 188 -8.83 -0.95 -12.87
C ASP A 188 -9.66 -1.99 -12.11
N GLU A 189 -9.17 -3.22 -11.99
CA GLU A 189 -9.83 -4.30 -11.27
C GLU A 189 -9.92 -3.99 -9.76
N GLY A 190 -11.14 -3.66 -9.32
CA GLY A 190 -11.44 -3.35 -7.92
C GLY A 190 -10.80 -2.07 -7.39
N GLY A 191 -10.42 -1.14 -8.29
CA GLY A 191 -9.81 0.14 -7.95
C GLY A 191 -8.94 0.66 -9.08
N LEU A 192 -8.14 1.68 -8.80
CA LEU A 192 -7.19 2.22 -9.77
C LEU A 192 -5.76 1.99 -9.26
N TRP A 193 -5.04 1.13 -9.93
CA TRP A 193 -3.74 0.63 -9.51
C TRP A 193 -2.68 0.72 -10.59
N VAL A 194 -1.45 0.88 -10.18
CA VAL A 194 -0.24 0.82 -11.00
C VAL A 194 0.55 -0.41 -10.60
N VAL A 195 0.84 -1.28 -11.54
CA VAL A 195 1.73 -2.42 -11.38
C VAL A 195 3.07 -2.11 -12.03
N ILE A 196 4.13 -2.12 -11.25
CA ILE A 196 5.50 -1.89 -11.72
C ILE A 196 6.26 -3.21 -11.57
N LYS A 197 6.84 -3.70 -12.66
CA LYS A 197 7.74 -4.88 -12.66
C LYS A 197 9.15 -4.45 -13.03
N LYS A 198 10.12 -4.73 -12.16
CA LYS A 198 11.53 -4.34 -12.35
C LYS A 198 12.36 -5.42 -13.00
#